data_bc8cdf6b7f8de1bc1d7799a81352081f
#
_entry.id   bc8cdf6b7f8de1bc1d7799a81352081f
#
_cell.length_a   1.000
_cell.length_b   1.000
_cell.length_c   1.000
_cell.angle_alpha   90.00
_cell.angle_beta   90.00
_cell.angle_gamma   90.00
#
_symmetry.space_group_name_H-M   'P 1'
#
loop_
_entity.id
_entity.type
_entity.pdbx_description
1 polymer ?
#
loop_
_entity_poly.entity_id
_entity_poly.type
_entity_poly.pdbx_seq_one_letter_code
_entity_poly.pdbx_strand_id
1 'polypeptide(L)'
;MVKKAYTPEQIINKLREAEVHLSQGASITEASKQIGVTEQTYYRWRKEYGGMRIEQAKRLKDLERENARLKKLVADLSLDNSILKEASRGNF
;
A
#
# COMPACT_ATOMS: atom_id res chain seq x y z
N MET A 1 18.59 -6.79 8.25
CA MET A 1 17.54 -6.23 9.08
C MET A 1 16.20 -6.33 8.38
N VAL A 2 15.26 -7.00 9.01
CA VAL A 2 13.93 -7.19 8.40
C VAL A 2 13.10 -5.93 8.58
N LYS A 3 12.63 -5.33 7.49
CA LYS A 3 11.68 -4.22 7.57
C LYS A 3 10.35 -4.76 8.14
N LYS A 4 9.89 -4.17 9.22
CA LYS A 4 8.57 -4.48 9.73
C LYS A 4 7.52 -4.07 8.71
N ALA A 5 6.76 -5.04 8.25
CA ALA A 5 5.58 -4.77 7.44
C ALA A 5 4.38 -4.58 8.36
N TYR A 6 3.66 -3.47 8.19
CA TYR A 6 2.46 -3.18 8.97
C TYR A 6 1.21 -3.47 8.14
N THR A 7 0.23 -4.10 8.75
CA THR A 7 -1.09 -4.29 8.12
C THR A 7 -1.84 -2.97 8.08
N PRO A 8 -2.82 -2.79 7.17
CA PRO A 8 -3.65 -1.57 7.15
C PRO A 8 -4.32 -1.28 8.49
N GLU A 9 -4.76 -2.30 9.19
CA GLU A 9 -5.36 -2.17 10.52
C GLU A 9 -4.36 -1.60 11.53
N GLN A 10 -3.13 -2.12 11.52
CA GLN A 10 -2.07 -1.63 12.40
C GLN A 10 -1.72 -0.17 12.09
N ILE A 11 -1.67 0.19 10.81
CA ILE A 11 -1.37 1.55 10.38
C ILE A 11 -2.44 2.52 10.89
N ILE A 12 -3.70 2.19 10.73
CA ILE A 12 -4.81 3.03 11.21
C ILE A 12 -4.78 3.18 12.71
N ASN A 13 -4.54 2.09 13.45
CA ASN A 13 -4.44 2.14 14.91
C ASN A 13 -3.27 3.02 15.36
N LYS A 14 -2.13 2.94 14.68
CA LYS A 14 -0.97 3.78 14.97
C LYS A 14 -1.24 5.24 14.66
N LEU A 15 -1.92 5.55 13.57
CA LEU A 15 -2.32 6.91 13.24
C LEU A 15 -3.26 7.51 14.29
N ARG A 16 -4.20 6.71 14.79
CA ARG A 16 -5.09 7.14 15.89
C ARG A 16 -4.31 7.42 17.17
N GLU A 17 -3.37 6.56 17.49
CA GLU A 17 -2.49 6.75 18.64
C GLU A 17 -1.67 8.04 18.51
N ALA A 18 -1.11 8.29 17.31
CA ALA A 18 -0.40 9.53 17.03
C ALA A 18 -1.30 10.76 17.19
N GLU A 19 -2.55 10.69 16.73
CA GLU A 19 -3.52 11.79 16.90
C GLU A 19 -3.77 12.11 18.36
N VAL A 20 -3.85 11.10 19.21
CA VAL A 20 -3.99 11.29 20.66
C VAL A 20 -2.79 12.06 21.23
N HIS A 21 -1.59 11.66 20.88
CA HIS A 21 -0.37 12.36 21.31
C HIS A 21 -0.34 13.81 20.83
N LEU A 22 -0.70 14.06 19.56
CA LEU A 22 -0.77 15.39 19.00
C LEU A 22 -1.81 16.26 19.71
N SER A 23 -2.96 15.69 20.06
CA SER A 23 -4.01 16.41 20.80
C SER A 23 -3.58 16.78 22.23
N GLN A 24 -2.62 16.04 22.78
CA GLN A 24 -2.04 16.32 24.08
C GLN A 24 -0.86 17.29 24.05
N GLY A 25 -0.57 17.86 22.89
CA GLY A 25 0.48 18.86 22.72
C GLY A 25 1.82 18.33 22.24
N ALA A 26 1.92 17.04 21.91
CA ALA A 26 3.15 16.47 21.35
C ALA A 26 3.41 17.02 19.94
N SER A 27 4.68 17.13 19.57
CA SER A 27 5.06 17.47 18.21
C SER A 27 4.91 16.23 17.30
N ILE A 28 4.95 16.44 15.99
CA ILE A 28 4.93 15.34 15.02
C ILE A 28 6.13 14.43 15.23
N THR A 29 7.30 14.99 15.51
CA THR A 29 8.51 14.22 15.83
C THR A 29 8.28 13.31 17.04
N GLU A 30 7.72 13.83 18.11
CA GLU A 30 7.42 13.06 19.32
C GLU A 30 6.35 11.99 19.07
N ALA A 31 5.26 12.37 18.40
CA ALA A 31 4.17 11.42 18.08
C ALA A 31 4.68 10.26 17.22
N SER A 32 5.51 10.55 16.22
CA SER A 32 6.10 9.51 15.37
C SER A 32 6.97 8.55 16.18
N LYS A 33 7.80 9.06 17.08
CA LYS A 33 8.61 8.24 17.97
C LYS A 33 7.75 7.36 18.85
N GLN A 34 6.65 7.88 19.39
CA GLN A 34 5.77 7.13 20.26
C GLN A 34 5.11 5.96 19.56
N ILE A 35 4.78 6.11 18.29
CA ILE A 35 4.22 5.00 17.50
C ILE A 35 5.29 4.14 16.81
N GLY A 36 6.56 4.49 16.98
CA GLY A 36 7.69 3.68 16.52
C GLY A 36 8.01 3.79 15.04
N VAL A 37 7.75 4.94 14.42
CA VAL A 37 8.04 5.18 13.01
C VAL A 37 8.77 6.50 12.80
N THR A 38 9.31 6.69 11.60
CA THR A 38 9.92 7.97 11.22
C THR A 38 8.84 8.98 10.86
N GLU A 39 9.19 10.28 10.88
CA GLU A 39 8.27 11.33 10.43
C GLU A 39 7.83 11.11 8.97
N GLN A 40 8.75 10.69 8.10
CA GLN A 40 8.44 10.39 6.71
C GLN A 40 7.39 9.31 6.58
N THR A 41 7.52 8.24 7.35
CA THR A 41 6.55 7.15 7.38
C THR A 41 5.20 7.64 7.91
N TYR A 42 5.21 8.44 8.98
CA TYR A 42 4.00 9.04 9.52
C TYR A 42 3.25 9.86 8.47
N TYR A 43 3.94 10.76 7.75
CA TYR A 43 3.32 11.58 6.71
C TYR A 43 2.79 10.75 5.55
N ARG A 44 3.53 9.73 5.14
CA ARG A 44 3.09 8.81 4.10
C ARG A 44 1.81 8.08 4.51
N TRP A 45 1.77 7.55 5.72
CA TRP A 45 0.59 6.86 6.26
C TRP A 45 -0.61 7.78 6.40
N ARG A 46 -0.38 9.01 6.85
CA ARG A 46 -1.43 10.02 6.95
C ARG A 46 -2.03 10.35 5.59
N LYS A 47 -1.21 10.43 4.57
CA LYS A 47 -1.66 10.66 3.20
C LYS A 47 -2.44 9.48 2.65
N GLU A 48 -1.96 8.27 2.86
CA GLU A 48 -2.57 7.04 2.33
C GLU A 48 -3.81 6.59 3.10
N TYR A 49 -3.78 6.68 4.42
CA TYR A 49 -4.78 6.10 5.30
C TYR A 49 -5.49 7.10 6.21
N GLY A 50 -5.13 8.36 6.16
CA GLY A 50 -5.74 9.38 7.01
C GLY A 50 -7.24 9.48 6.78
N GLY A 51 -8.01 9.37 7.87
CA GLY A 51 -9.47 9.42 7.79
C GLY A 51 -10.14 8.14 7.33
N MET A 52 -9.37 7.10 6.98
CA MET A 52 -9.94 5.81 6.58
C MET A 52 -10.36 4.98 7.79
N ARG A 53 -11.43 4.24 7.65
CA ARG A 53 -11.78 3.16 8.56
C ARG A 53 -10.95 1.92 8.20
N ILE A 54 -10.75 1.02 9.19
CA ILE A 54 -9.99 -0.22 9.01
C ILE A 54 -10.51 -1.03 7.81
N GLU A 55 -11.81 -1.15 7.65
CA GLU A 55 -12.44 -1.88 6.56
C GLU A 55 -12.10 -1.27 5.20
N GLN A 56 -12.12 0.06 5.11
CA GLN A 56 -11.76 0.76 3.88
C GLN A 56 -10.29 0.56 3.52
N ALA A 57 -9.41 0.60 4.50
CA ALA A 57 -7.98 0.39 4.28
C ALA A 57 -7.69 -1.04 3.82
N LYS A 58 -8.34 -2.03 4.41
CA LYS A 58 -8.23 -3.43 3.97
C LYS A 58 -8.69 -3.60 2.54
N ARG A 59 -9.83 -3.01 2.20
CA ARG A 59 -10.38 -3.06 0.84
C ARG A 59 -9.44 -2.40 -0.17
N LEU A 60 -8.84 -1.26 0.19
CA LEU A 60 -7.87 -0.60 -0.66
C LEU A 60 -6.69 -1.51 -0.97
N LYS A 61 -6.14 -2.19 0.03
CA LYS A 61 -5.04 -3.14 -0.17
C LYS A 61 -5.43 -4.30 -1.05
N ASP A 62 -6.62 -4.85 -0.87
CA ASP A 62 -7.14 -5.93 -1.69
C ASP A 62 -7.31 -5.49 -3.14
N LEU A 63 -7.81 -4.28 -3.37
CA LEU A 63 -7.97 -3.70 -4.71
C LEU A 63 -6.62 -3.45 -5.37
N GLU A 64 -5.62 -2.98 -4.62
CA GLU A 64 -4.26 -2.80 -5.14
C GLU A 64 -3.65 -4.11 -5.59
N ARG A 65 -3.81 -5.18 -4.80
CA ARG A 65 -3.34 -6.53 -5.14
C ARG A 65 -4.04 -7.05 -6.38
N GLU A 66 -5.36 -6.91 -6.44
CA GLU A 66 -6.15 -7.35 -7.59
C GLU A 66 -5.76 -6.60 -8.85
N ASN A 67 -5.55 -5.29 -8.74
CA ASN A 67 -5.11 -4.46 -9.85
C ASN A 67 -3.74 -4.90 -10.38
N ALA A 68 -2.78 -5.17 -9.49
CA ALA A 68 -1.46 -5.66 -9.87
C ALA A 68 -1.55 -7.03 -10.57
N ARG A 69 -2.39 -7.92 -10.03
CA ARG A 69 -2.63 -9.24 -10.62
C ARG A 69 -3.23 -9.13 -12.02
N LEU A 70 -4.23 -8.28 -12.20
CA LEU A 70 -4.88 -8.05 -13.48
C LEU A 70 -3.93 -7.43 -14.50
N LYS A 71 -3.10 -6.49 -14.10
CA LYS A 71 -2.08 -5.91 -14.98
C LYS A 71 -1.10 -6.97 -15.47
N LYS A 72 -0.67 -7.84 -14.59
CA LYS A 72 0.22 -8.95 -14.94
C LYS A 72 -0.44 -9.91 -15.93
N LEU A 73 -1.69 -10.28 -15.70
CA LEU A 73 -2.46 -11.15 -16.59
C LEU A 73 -2.60 -10.53 -17.98
N VAL A 74 -2.92 -9.25 -18.07
CA VAL A 74 -3.02 -8.54 -19.35
C VAL A 74 -1.68 -8.53 -20.08
N ALA A 75 -0.59 -8.27 -19.37
CA ALA A 75 0.75 -8.30 -19.96
C ALA A 75 1.11 -9.70 -20.47
N ASP A 76 0.84 -10.75 -19.69
CA ASP A 76 1.11 -12.14 -20.09
C ASP A 76 0.26 -12.54 -21.32
N LEU A 77 -1.01 -12.18 -21.35
CA LEU A 77 -1.89 -12.44 -22.49
C LEU A 77 -1.44 -11.70 -23.74
N SER A 78 -1.03 -10.46 -23.60
CA SER A 78 -0.51 -9.67 -24.73
C SER A 78 0.77 -10.28 -25.30
N LEU A 79 1.66 -10.76 -24.44
CA LEU A 79 2.88 -11.46 -24.86
C LEU A 79 2.56 -12.77 -25.59
N ASP A 80 1.67 -13.57 -25.03
CA ASP A 80 1.22 -14.83 -25.63
C ASP A 80 0.62 -14.60 -27.03
N ASN A 81 -0.22 -13.59 -27.17
CA ASN A 81 -0.78 -13.21 -28.46
C ASN A 81 0.29 -12.82 -29.47
N SER A 82 1.30 -12.07 -29.05
CA SER A 82 2.42 -11.68 -29.90
C SER A 82 3.21 -12.91 -30.39
N ILE A 83 3.49 -13.83 -29.49
CA ILE A 83 4.18 -15.08 -29.80
C ILE A 83 3.37 -15.92 -30.79
N LEU A 84 2.09 -16.07 -30.57
CA LEU A 84 1.18 -16.80 -31.46
C LEU A 84 1.13 -16.18 -32.87
N LYS A 85 1.07 -14.87 -32.95
CA LYS A 85 1.08 -14.16 -34.23
C LYS A 85 2.39 -14.37 -35.00
N GLU A 86 3.53 -14.31 -34.33
CA GLU A 86 4.82 -14.56 -34.93
C GLU A 86 4.94 -16.01 -35.39
N ALA A 87 4.51 -16.96 -34.58
CA ALA A 87 4.51 -18.37 -34.96
C ALA A 87 3.66 -18.62 -36.21
N SER A 88 2.48 -18.00 -36.29
CA SER A 88 1.61 -18.11 -37.47
C SER A 88 2.28 -17.52 -38.71
N ARG A 89 2.99 -16.42 -38.58
CA ARG A 89 3.71 -15.81 -39.69
C ARG A 89 4.90 -16.64 -40.15
N GLY A 90 5.57 -17.29 -39.20
CA GLY A 90 6.75 -18.11 -39.49
C GLY A 90 6.43 -19.43 -40.17
N ASN A 91 5.18 -19.83 -40.26
CA ASN A 91 4.76 -21.09 -40.84
C ASN A 91 4.32 -21.00 -42.29
N PHE A 92 4.55 -19.87 -42.92
CA PHE A 92 4.22 -19.70 -44.35
C PHE A 92 5.43 -19.87 -45.25
#